data_6823d8b08041adce47fd3c0f58a902f6
#
_entry.id   6823d8b08041adce47fd3c0f58a902f6
#
_cell.length_a   1.000
_cell.length_b   1.000
_cell.length_c   1.000
_cell.angle_alpha   90.00
_cell.angle_beta   90.00
_cell.angle_gamma   90.00
#
_symmetry.space_group_name_H-M   'P 1'
#
loop_
_entity.id
_entity.type
_entity.pdbx_description
1 polymer ?
#
loop_
_entity_poly.entity_id
_entity_poly.type
_entity_poly.pdbx_seq_one_letter_code
_entity_poly.pdbx_strand_id
1 'polypeptide(L)'
;RDLRMSRGLGDVYKRQAPAQTFQKMTIEEMFELADANSRSIRMFRLAEEEAGQAVKVARNAQLPSIDVSVSASYLGDAWLADRDFTNGENAAMPHFGNNFAIEASQVIYAGGAITSRIAIAKLQQQLAELDKEKNRQDIRFLLVGNYLEMYKLQNQAEVYRKNIEQTRKLVEDINAKQSQGLALKNDITRYELQLKSLELALTQIENGILILNNQLVTVLGLPQETVINVDTTLLGRLPKLSEEALWQETAVLSSPVLQQMKLNIKQSEYNERIAKAERLPSIALFAGDKLDGPITIEVPPINKNLNYWYIGVGVKFDIASTFKSGKKIRLARLSTQRAQENDLLLQENVRTEVKAAYIRFHEAFTICDTQEKSLELAAQNYSVVNNRYLNDLALITDMLDASNSKLNAELQLVNAQINILFNLYKLKKTAGCL
;
A
#
# COMPACT_ATOMS: atom_id res chain seq x y z
N ARG A 1 -52.44 31.74 37.83
CA ARG A 1 -51.77 32.69 36.95
C ARG A 1 -50.64 31.98 36.22
N ASP A 2 -51.00 31.79 34.98
CA ASP A 2 -50.14 31.71 33.78
C ASP A 2 -49.25 30.50 33.60
N LEU A 3 -49.91 29.44 33.12
CA LEU A 3 -49.39 28.46 32.19
C LEU A 3 -49.16 29.13 30.82
N ARG A 4 -47.96 29.43 30.49
CA ARG A 4 -47.48 29.63 29.12
C ARG A 4 -46.00 29.30 29.08
N MET A 5 -45.67 28.19 28.42
CA MET A 5 -44.47 28.06 27.54
C MET A 5 -44.11 26.58 27.36
N SER A 6 -44.65 26.01 26.34
CA SER A 6 -44.10 24.83 25.75
C SER A 6 -44.49 24.79 24.28
N ARG A 7 -43.89 25.68 23.51
CA ARG A 7 -43.87 25.60 22.05
C ARG A 7 -42.47 26.00 21.60
N GLY A 8 -41.74 25.08 20.99
CA GLY A 8 -40.57 25.48 20.26
C GLY A 8 -39.32 24.65 20.46
N LEU A 9 -39.39 23.30 20.46
CA LEU A 9 -38.21 22.45 20.35
C LEU A 9 -38.39 21.28 19.36
N GLY A 10 -39.41 21.34 18.48
CA GLY A 10 -39.74 20.33 17.50
C GLY A 10 -39.19 20.53 16.08
N ASP A 11 -38.64 21.72 15.76
CA ASP A 11 -38.37 22.07 14.36
C ASP A 11 -36.89 22.27 13.95
N VAL A 12 -35.91 21.87 14.80
CA VAL A 12 -34.49 22.13 14.49
C VAL A 12 -33.78 20.92 13.88
N TYR A 13 -34.38 19.74 13.74
CA TYR A 13 -33.75 18.56 13.19
C TYR A 13 -34.45 17.92 11.99
N LYS A 14 -35.07 18.71 11.12
CA LYS A 14 -35.18 18.30 9.72
C LYS A 14 -33.89 18.72 8.98
N ARG A 15 -32.79 18.12 9.31
CA ARG A 15 -31.68 18.02 8.30
C ARG A 15 -32.30 17.29 7.13
N GLN A 16 -32.54 18.02 6.03
CA GLN A 16 -32.75 17.41 4.73
C GLN A 16 -31.61 16.39 4.56
N ALA A 17 -31.96 15.10 4.51
CA ALA A 17 -30.98 14.10 4.10
C ALA A 17 -30.43 14.57 2.75
N PRO A 18 -29.11 14.74 2.58
CA PRO A 18 -28.54 15.17 1.32
C PRO A 18 -29.05 14.22 0.23
N ALA A 19 -29.44 14.77 -0.91
CA ALA A 19 -29.96 13.97 -2.01
C ALA A 19 -28.91 12.94 -2.41
N GLN A 20 -29.24 11.65 -2.32
CA GLN A 20 -28.35 10.57 -2.76
C GLN A 20 -28.07 10.73 -4.25
N THR A 21 -26.80 10.82 -4.62
CA THR A 21 -26.37 10.87 -6.00
C THR A 21 -26.04 9.48 -6.47
N PHE A 22 -26.86 8.91 -7.32
CA PHE A 22 -26.60 7.60 -7.93
C PHE A 22 -25.63 7.75 -9.10
N GLN A 23 -24.51 7.04 -9.04
CA GLN A 23 -23.50 7.07 -10.10
C GLN A 23 -23.22 5.65 -10.57
N LYS A 24 -23.54 5.37 -11.85
CA LYS A 24 -23.13 4.13 -12.50
C LYS A 24 -21.64 4.24 -12.84
N MET A 25 -20.85 3.27 -12.44
CA MET A 25 -19.41 3.25 -12.64
C MET A 25 -18.93 1.91 -13.20
N THR A 26 -17.95 2.01 -14.09
CA THR A 26 -17.15 0.87 -14.55
C THR A 26 -15.91 0.70 -13.68
N ILE A 27 -15.24 -0.45 -13.79
CA ILE A 27 -13.97 -0.72 -13.08
C ILE A 27 -12.88 0.27 -13.56
N GLU A 28 -12.84 0.58 -14.85
CA GLU A 28 -11.88 1.49 -15.46
C GLU A 28 -12.04 2.92 -14.92
N GLU A 29 -13.27 3.42 -14.85
CA GLU A 29 -13.57 4.75 -14.29
C GLU A 29 -13.17 4.83 -12.80
N MET A 30 -13.36 3.75 -12.04
CA MET A 30 -12.88 3.69 -10.64
C MET A 30 -11.35 3.74 -10.55
N PHE A 31 -10.64 3.12 -11.49
CA PHE A 31 -9.18 3.20 -11.51
C PHE A 31 -8.69 4.63 -11.74
N GLU A 32 -9.31 5.34 -12.70
CA GLU A 32 -8.98 6.75 -12.98
C GLU A 32 -9.26 7.65 -11.78
N LEU A 33 -10.42 7.48 -11.14
CA LEU A 33 -10.77 8.23 -9.92
C LEU A 33 -9.83 7.94 -8.76
N ALA A 34 -9.45 6.68 -8.55
CA ALA A 34 -8.52 6.31 -7.50
C ALA A 34 -7.12 6.86 -7.76
N ASP A 35 -6.63 6.80 -9.00
CA ASP A 35 -5.33 7.36 -9.40
C ASP A 35 -5.28 8.89 -9.16
N ALA A 36 -6.43 9.58 -9.28
CA ALA A 36 -6.53 11.02 -9.02
C ALA A 36 -6.70 11.36 -7.53
N ASN A 37 -7.55 10.63 -6.81
CA ASN A 37 -8.08 11.05 -5.51
C ASN A 37 -7.59 10.22 -4.31
N SER A 38 -7.10 8.99 -4.52
CA SER A 38 -6.72 8.10 -3.42
C SER A 38 -5.59 8.69 -2.57
N ARG A 39 -5.84 8.80 -1.28
CA ARG A 39 -4.84 9.27 -0.31
C ARG A 39 -3.62 8.34 -0.24
N SER A 40 -3.82 7.03 -0.42
CA SER A 40 -2.73 6.07 -0.45
C SER A 40 -1.81 6.33 -1.66
N ILE A 41 -2.37 6.47 -2.86
CA ILE A 41 -1.58 6.76 -4.08
C ILE A 41 -0.85 8.10 -3.94
N ARG A 42 -1.53 9.12 -3.37
CA ARG A 42 -0.91 10.42 -3.10
C ARG A 42 0.25 10.33 -2.11
N MET A 43 0.13 9.51 -1.05
CA MET A 43 1.21 9.27 -0.09
C MET A 43 2.45 8.69 -0.77
N PHE A 44 2.28 7.67 -1.62
CA PHE A 44 3.41 7.07 -2.34
C PHE A 44 4.00 8.00 -3.41
N ARG A 45 3.20 8.90 -4.01
CA ARG A 45 3.73 9.96 -4.88
C ARG A 45 4.60 10.95 -4.11
N LEU A 46 4.19 11.35 -2.92
CA LEU A 46 5.01 12.20 -2.05
C LEU A 46 6.31 11.50 -1.61
N ALA A 47 6.27 10.18 -1.35
CA ALA A 47 7.46 9.39 -1.04
C ALA A 47 8.45 9.34 -2.22
N GLU A 48 7.95 9.25 -3.46
CA GLU A 48 8.78 9.35 -4.67
C GLU A 48 9.42 10.75 -4.79
N GLU A 49 8.65 11.82 -4.56
CA GLU A 49 9.16 13.20 -4.56
C GLU A 49 10.22 13.41 -3.46
N GLU A 50 10.00 12.86 -2.26
CA GLU A 50 10.95 12.86 -1.14
C GLU A 50 12.26 12.17 -1.54
N ALA A 51 12.16 10.96 -2.12
CA ALA A 51 13.33 10.24 -2.62
C ALA A 51 14.09 11.02 -3.71
N GLY A 52 13.35 11.73 -4.59
CA GLY A 52 13.94 12.65 -5.57
C GLY A 52 14.70 13.81 -4.93
N GLN A 53 14.20 14.37 -3.82
CA GLN A 53 14.94 15.37 -3.05
C GLN A 53 16.15 14.77 -2.33
N ALA A 54 16.06 13.54 -1.82
CA ALA A 54 17.19 12.84 -1.22
C ALA A 54 18.37 12.68 -2.20
N VAL A 55 18.11 12.49 -3.50
CA VAL A 55 19.15 12.51 -4.54
C VAL A 55 19.85 13.86 -4.62
N LYS A 56 19.11 14.98 -4.54
CA LYS A 56 19.70 16.32 -4.57
C LYS A 56 20.54 16.55 -3.31
N VAL A 57 20.04 16.14 -2.14
CA VAL A 57 20.80 16.19 -0.88
C VAL A 57 22.08 15.36 -0.97
N ALA A 58 22.03 14.14 -1.52
CA ALA A 58 23.22 13.32 -1.70
C ALA A 58 24.27 13.97 -2.62
N ARG A 59 23.83 14.75 -3.62
CA ARG A 59 24.73 15.51 -4.49
C ARG A 59 25.43 16.68 -3.78
N ASN A 60 24.87 17.18 -2.67
CA ASN A 60 25.53 18.24 -1.89
C ASN A 60 26.91 17.81 -1.37
N ALA A 61 27.16 16.48 -1.23
CA ALA A 61 28.48 15.97 -0.91
C ALA A 61 29.56 16.27 -1.99
N GLN A 62 29.17 16.77 -3.16
CA GLN A 62 30.05 17.24 -4.23
C GLN A 62 30.27 18.77 -4.18
N LEU A 63 29.57 19.46 -3.31
CA LEU A 63 29.75 20.92 -3.12
C LEU A 63 30.73 21.19 -2.00
N PRO A 64 31.43 22.36 -2.00
CA PRO A 64 32.29 22.75 -0.90
C PRO A 64 31.46 22.97 0.37
N SER A 65 32.01 22.59 1.53
CA SER A 65 31.58 23.12 2.82
C SER A 65 32.25 24.47 3.05
N ILE A 66 31.48 25.42 3.53
CA ILE A 66 31.99 26.73 3.93
C ILE A 66 31.52 26.97 5.36
N ASP A 67 32.47 27.07 6.27
CA ASP A 67 32.19 27.24 7.69
C ASP A 67 32.72 28.60 8.15
N VAL A 68 31.92 29.32 8.92
CA VAL A 68 32.31 30.59 9.55
C VAL A 68 32.26 30.37 11.05
N SER A 69 33.37 30.61 11.72
CA SER A 69 33.46 30.53 13.16
C SER A 69 33.93 31.85 13.77
N VAL A 70 33.28 32.23 14.87
CA VAL A 70 33.65 33.40 15.67
C VAL A 70 33.67 32.98 17.12
N SER A 71 34.77 33.23 17.81
CA SER A 71 34.84 32.98 19.23
C SER A 71 35.56 34.13 19.96
N ALA A 72 35.15 34.37 21.18
CA ALA A 72 35.81 35.25 22.13
C ALA A 72 36.05 34.45 23.42
N SER A 73 37.21 34.64 24.00
CA SER A 73 37.63 33.94 25.21
C SER A 73 38.29 34.87 26.22
N TYR A 74 38.19 34.55 27.47
CA TYR A 74 39.00 35.14 28.52
C TYR A 74 40.19 34.23 28.78
N LEU A 75 41.42 34.78 28.69
CA LEU A 75 42.64 34.04 28.95
C LEU A 75 43.14 34.46 30.35
N GLY A 76 43.37 33.49 31.21
CA GLY A 76 44.04 33.69 32.48
C GLY A 76 45.55 33.83 32.28
N ASP A 77 46.27 34.33 33.31
CA ASP A 77 47.72 34.36 33.28
C ASP A 77 48.28 32.93 33.15
N ALA A 78 49.40 32.83 32.44
CA ALA A 78 50.10 31.57 32.26
C ALA A 78 51.09 31.32 33.39
N TRP A 79 51.27 30.08 33.77
CA TRP A 79 52.34 29.66 34.69
C TRP A 79 53.44 28.95 33.88
N LEU A 80 54.66 29.46 34.00
CA LEU A 80 55.83 28.88 33.36
C LEU A 80 56.74 28.23 34.42
N ALA A 81 57.28 27.09 34.07
CA ALA A 81 58.26 26.39 34.92
C ALA A 81 59.23 25.60 34.03
N ASP A 82 60.40 25.29 34.62
CA ASP A 82 61.30 24.36 33.97
C ASP A 82 60.60 22.94 33.80
N ARG A 83 61.15 22.12 32.92
CA ARG A 83 60.56 20.79 32.64
C ARG A 83 60.47 19.85 33.81
N ASP A 84 61.28 20.11 34.87
CA ASP A 84 61.26 19.44 36.14
C ASP A 84 60.30 20.05 37.19
N PHE A 85 59.48 21.07 36.73
CA PHE A 85 58.51 21.83 37.53
C PHE A 85 59.16 22.71 38.62
N THR A 86 60.47 22.99 38.52
CA THR A 86 61.13 24.00 39.33
C THR A 86 61.05 25.37 38.69
N ASN A 87 61.49 26.42 39.46
CA ASN A 87 61.60 27.83 38.99
C ASN A 87 60.31 28.36 38.38
N GLY A 88 59.10 27.99 38.95
CA GLY A 88 57.79 28.43 38.47
C GLY A 88 57.60 29.96 38.63
N GLU A 89 57.18 30.65 37.59
CA GLU A 89 56.80 32.05 37.57
C GLU A 89 55.47 32.29 36.79
N ASN A 90 54.76 33.34 37.14
CA ASN A 90 53.57 33.77 36.42
C ASN A 90 53.95 34.65 35.26
N ALA A 91 53.45 34.34 34.07
CA ALA A 91 53.54 35.15 32.86
C ALA A 91 52.17 35.81 32.58
N ALA A 92 52.20 37.15 32.58
CA ALA A 92 51.03 37.97 32.27
C ALA A 92 50.50 37.64 30.83
N MET A 93 49.28 37.40 30.69
CA MET A 93 48.59 37.12 29.40
C MET A 93 47.69 38.31 29.02
N PRO A 94 47.56 38.64 27.71
CA PRO A 94 46.43 39.44 27.26
C PRO A 94 45.10 38.69 27.53
N HIS A 95 44.23 39.29 28.34
CA HIS A 95 43.05 38.59 28.83
C HIS A 95 41.92 38.42 27.79
N PHE A 96 41.93 39.18 26.71
CA PHE A 96 40.92 39.07 25.65
C PHE A 96 41.46 38.27 24.48
N GLY A 97 40.89 37.08 24.27
CA GLY A 97 41.17 36.25 23.09
C GLY A 97 40.02 36.32 22.10
N ASN A 98 40.34 36.45 20.82
CA ASN A 98 39.39 36.43 19.72
C ASN A 98 39.88 35.49 18.60
N ASN A 99 38.94 34.80 17.98
CA ASN A 99 39.16 34.02 16.76
C ASN A 99 38.03 34.30 15.80
N PHE A 100 38.35 34.66 14.59
CA PHE A 100 37.43 34.70 13.46
C PHE A 100 38.05 33.86 12.34
N ALA A 101 37.28 32.88 11.82
CA ALA A 101 37.74 32.06 10.72
C ALA A 101 36.64 31.82 9.70
N ILE A 102 37.00 31.91 8.43
CA ILE A 102 36.22 31.40 7.29
C ILE A 102 37.03 30.28 6.69
N GLU A 103 36.48 29.09 6.69
CA GLU A 103 37.13 27.89 6.14
C GLU A 103 36.26 27.25 5.09
N ALA A 104 36.85 26.90 3.94
CA ALA A 104 36.19 26.15 2.88
C ALA A 104 36.92 24.84 2.64
N SER A 105 36.19 23.76 2.49
CA SER A 105 36.75 22.45 2.13
C SER A 105 35.90 21.73 1.07
N GLN A 106 36.59 21.12 0.10
CA GLN A 106 35.94 20.36 -0.99
C GLN A 106 36.64 19.02 -1.18
N VAL A 107 35.91 17.94 -0.96
CA VAL A 107 36.42 16.59 -1.27
C VAL A 107 36.37 16.38 -2.78
N ILE A 108 37.52 16.22 -3.42
CA ILE A 108 37.63 15.96 -4.87
C ILE A 108 37.57 14.44 -5.15
N TYR A 109 38.21 13.68 -4.28
CA TYR A 109 38.27 12.23 -4.44
C TYR A 109 38.17 11.54 -3.09
N ALA A 110 37.33 10.50 -3.02
CA ALA A 110 37.10 9.66 -1.83
C ALA A 110 36.95 8.19 -2.23
N GLY A 111 37.84 7.67 -3.10
CA GLY A 111 37.80 6.28 -3.53
C GLY A 111 36.52 5.87 -4.28
N GLY A 112 35.72 6.82 -4.77
CA GLY A 112 34.41 6.55 -5.38
C GLY A 112 33.24 6.41 -4.37
N ALA A 113 33.46 6.67 -3.06
CA ALA A 113 32.41 6.57 -2.05
C ALA A 113 31.27 7.58 -2.29
N ILE A 114 31.60 8.86 -2.62
CA ILE A 114 30.61 9.91 -2.88
C ILE A 114 29.72 9.55 -4.08
N THR A 115 30.33 9.16 -5.20
CA THR A 115 29.61 8.78 -6.42
C THR A 115 28.74 7.55 -6.19
N SER A 116 29.21 6.57 -5.38
CA SER A 116 28.43 5.38 -5.02
C SER A 116 27.22 5.72 -4.12
N ARG A 117 27.38 6.65 -3.16
CA ARG A 117 26.27 7.13 -2.33
C ARG A 117 25.20 7.85 -3.16
N ILE A 118 25.60 8.67 -4.13
CA ILE A 118 24.69 9.34 -5.06
C ILE A 118 23.96 8.29 -5.93
N ALA A 119 24.68 7.25 -6.38
CA ALA A 119 24.07 6.15 -7.13
C ALA A 119 23.04 5.39 -6.30
N ILE A 120 23.32 5.12 -5.02
CA ILE A 120 22.37 4.51 -4.07
C ILE A 120 21.13 5.38 -3.92
N ALA A 121 21.28 6.69 -3.73
CA ALA A 121 20.14 7.61 -3.62
C ALA A 121 19.26 7.60 -4.89
N LYS A 122 19.88 7.52 -6.08
CA LYS A 122 19.12 7.35 -7.35
C LYS A 122 18.39 6.02 -7.43
N LEU A 123 19.01 4.93 -6.96
CA LEU A 123 18.32 3.63 -6.88
C LEU A 123 17.14 3.66 -5.90
N GLN A 124 17.29 4.36 -4.77
CA GLN A 124 16.20 4.56 -3.81
C GLN A 124 15.04 5.36 -4.41
N GLN A 125 15.31 6.35 -5.25
CA GLN A 125 14.27 7.04 -6.01
C GLN A 125 13.51 6.08 -6.95
N GLN A 126 14.24 5.23 -7.69
CA GLN A 126 13.62 4.22 -8.57
C GLN A 126 12.83 3.17 -7.77
N LEU A 127 13.29 2.80 -6.57
CA LEU A 127 12.54 1.92 -5.67
C LEU A 127 11.23 2.57 -5.22
N ALA A 128 11.24 3.86 -4.86
CA ALA A 128 10.03 4.60 -4.49
C ALA A 128 9.03 4.71 -5.66
N GLU A 129 9.50 4.84 -6.90
CA GLU A 129 8.66 4.78 -8.10
C GLU A 129 7.97 3.42 -8.26
N LEU A 130 8.72 2.33 -8.06
CA LEU A 130 8.17 0.96 -8.10
C LEU A 130 7.23 0.67 -6.92
N ASP A 131 7.49 1.24 -5.73
CA ASP A 131 6.59 1.15 -4.58
C ASP A 131 5.25 1.86 -4.88
N LYS A 132 5.29 3.04 -5.53
CA LYS A 132 4.09 3.75 -6.00
C LYS A 132 3.30 2.88 -6.99
N GLU A 133 3.97 2.28 -7.97
CA GLU A 133 3.31 1.41 -8.95
C GLU A 133 2.70 0.16 -8.30
N LYS A 134 3.42 -0.49 -7.39
CA LYS A 134 2.92 -1.61 -6.60
C LYS A 134 1.68 -1.22 -5.78
N ASN A 135 1.73 -0.08 -5.09
CA ASN A 135 0.59 0.43 -4.33
C ASN A 135 -0.61 0.72 -5.24
N ARG A 136 -0.38 1.30 -6.44
CA ARG A 136 -1.43 1.53 -7.42
C ARG A 136 -2.13 0.23 -7.81
N GLN A 137 -1.38 -0.83 -8.09
CA GLN A 137 -1.94 -2.15 -8.40
C GLN A 137 -2.68 -2.76 -7.20
N ASP A 138 -2.18 -2.57 -5.98
CA ASP A 138 -2.85 -3.03 -4.77
C ASP A 138 -4.19 -2.33 -4.55
N ILE A 139 -4.26 -1.00 -4.76
CA ILE A 139 -5.50 -0.23 -4.67
C ILE A 139 -6.48 -0.64 -5.78
N ARG A 140 -6.02 -0.80 -7.01
CA ARG A 140 -6.86 -1.27 -8.13
C ARG A 140 -7.45 -2.65 -7.83
N PHE A 141 -6.65 -3.57 -7.30
CA PHE A 141 -7.14 -4.89 -6.94
C PHE A 141 -8.14 -4.85 -5.78
N LEU A 142 -7.92 -3.99 -4.78
CA LEU A 142 -8.88 -3.75 -3.70
C LEU A 142 -10.22 -3.24 -4.25
N LEU A 143 -10.19 -2.27 -5.17
CA LEU A 143 -11.38 -1.72 -5.80
C LEU A 143 -12.14 -2.78 -6.60
N VAL A 144 -11.43 -3.59 -7.39
CA VAL A 144 -12.04 -4.72 -8.11
C VAL A 144 -12.71 -5.69 -7.15
N GLY A 145 -12.03 -6.06 -6.04
CA GLY A 145 -12.59 -6.94 -5.03
C GLY A 145 -13.89 -6.41 -4.43
N ASN A 146 -13.88 -5.16 -3.99
CA ASN A 146 -15.06 -4.50 -3.39
C ASN A 146 -16.20 -4.32 -4.42
N TYR A 147 -15.87 -3.97 -5.66
CA TYR A 147 -16.83 -3.80 -6.73
C TYR A 147 -17.52 -5.11 -7.11
N LEU A 148 -16.76 -6.18 -7.30
CA LEU A 148 -17.28 -7.50 -7.61
C LEU A 148 -18.11 -8.08 -6.45
N GLU A 149 -17.67 -7.84 -5.22
CA GLU A 149 -18.44 -8.25 -4.03
C GLU A 149 -19.75 -7.46 -3.93
N MET A 150 -19.74 -6.15 -4.18
CA MET A 150 -20.97 -5.34 -4.23
C MET A 150 -21.92 -5.84 -5.33
N TYR A 151 -21.39 -6.15 -6.50
CA TYR A 151 -22.17 -6.74 -7.59
C TYR A 151 -22.81 -8.06 -7.20
N LYS A 152 -22.03 -8.94 -6.56
CA LYS A 152 -22.53 -10.22 -6.01
C LYS A 152 -23.69 -9.98 -5.04
N LEU A 153 -23.53 -9.11 -4.06
CA LEU A 153 -24.57 -8.83 -3.07
C LEU A 153 -25.82 -8.19 -3.71
N GLN A 154 -25.69 -7.33 -4.70
CA GLN A 154 -26.83 -6.76 -5.44
C GLN A 154 -27.65 -7.86 -6.14
N ASN A 155 -26.97 -8.79 -6.85
CA ASN A 155 -27.65 -9.91 -7.49
C ASN A 155 -28.29 -10.85 -6.46
N GLN A 156 -27.59 -11.14 -5.35
CA GLN A 156 -28.14 -11.96 -4.27
C GLN A 156 -29.39 -11.29 -3.67
N ALA A 157 -29.37 -9.98 -3.45
CA ALA A 157 -30.55 -9.25 -2.97
C ALA A 157 -31.77 -9.43 -3.89
N GLU A 158 -31.57 -9.40 -5.22
CA GLU A 158 -32.65 -9.65 -6.17
C GLU A 158 -33.19 -11.09 -6.09
N VAL A 159 -32.31 -12.07 -5.95
CA VAL A 159 -32.69 -13.48 -5.75
C VAL A 159 -33.50 -13.63 -4.46
N TYR A 160 -33.05 -13.03 -3.36
CA TYR A 160 -33.78 -13.08 -2.09
C TYR A 160 -35.12 -12.37 -2.17
N ARG A 161 -35.23 -11.20 -2.80
CA ARG A 161 -36.52 -10.49 -2.98
C ARG A 161 -37.52 -11.33 -3.75
N LYS A 162 -37.11 -11.99 -4.84
CA LYS A 162 -37.98 -12.93 -5.61
C LYS A 162 -38.43 -14.09 -4.75
N ASN A 163 -37.53 -14.70 -3.98
CA ASN A 163 -37.87 -15.82 -3.11
C ASN A 163 -38.77 -15.39 -1.94
N ILE A 164 -38.59 -14.20 -1.37
CA ILE A 164 -39.50 -13.64 -0.35
C ILE A 164 -40.93 -13.47 -0.93
N GLU A 165 -41.06 -12.92 -2.14
CA GLU A 165 -42.36 -12.74 -2.79
C GLU A 165 -43.04 -14.07 -3.05
N GLN A 166 -42.31 -15.07 -3.57
CA GLN A 166 -42.82 -16.43 -3.77
C GLN A 166 -43.26 -17.07 -2.45
N THR A 167 -42.44 -16.95 -1.39
CA THR A 167 -42.78 -17.52 -0.09
C THR A 167 -43.97 -16.83 0.55
N ARG A 168 -44.17 -15.51 0.38
CA ARG A 168 -45.38 -14.81 0.85
C ARG A 168 -46.64 -15.35 0.19
N LYS A 169 -46.64 -15.52 -1.14
CA LYS A 169 -47.77 -16.13 -1.86
C LYS A 169 -48.07 -17.54 -1.35
N LEU A 170 -47.06 -18.35 -1.10
CA LEU A 170 -47.24 -19.67 -0.51
C LEU A 170 -47.84 -19.61 0.90
N VAL A 171 -47.43 -18.68 1.75
CA VAL A 171 -48.03 -18.47 3.08
C VAL A 171 -49.51 -18.08 2.96
N GLU A 172 -49.87 -17.22 2.01
CA GLU A 172 -51.26 -16.85 1.74
C GLU A 172 -52.08 -18.05 1.30
N ASP A 173 -51.57 -18.86 0.36
CA ASP A 173 -52.24 -20.08 -0.15
C ASP A 173 -52.44 -21.14 0.96
N ILE A 174 -51.45 -21.35 1.83
CA ILE A 174 -51.54 -22.29 2.95
C ILE A 174 -52.54 -21.81 3.99
N ASN A 175 -52.57 -20.50 4.28
CA ASN A 175 -53.57 -19.91 5.19
C ASN A 175 -54.99 -20.12 4.63
N ALA A 176 -55.22 -19.95 3.33
CA ALA A 176 -56.50 -20.25 2.68
C ALA A 176 -56.88 -21.73 2.77
N LYS A 177 -55.92 -22.65 2.53
CA LYS A 177 -56.13 -24.09 2.72
C LYS A 177 -56.40 -24.47 4.17
N GLN A 178 -55.71 -23.85 5.15
CA GLN A 178 -55.93 -24.11 6.56
C GLN A 178 -57.29 -23.65 7.03
N SER A 179 -57.82 -22.53 6.53
CA SER A 179 -59.18 -22.08 6.84
C SER A 179 -60.27 -23.05 6.37
N GLN A 180 -59.93 -23.88 5.36
CA GLN A 180 -60.79 -24.95 4.81
C GLN A 180 -60.53 -26.32 5.48
N GLY A 181 -59.59 -26.40 6.45
CA GLY A 181 -59.21 -27.63 7.11
C GLY A 181 -58.29 -28.55 6.29
N LEU A 182 -57.71 -28.03 5.18
CA LEU A 182 -56.85 -28.78 4.24
C LEU A 182 -55.35 -28.63 4.52
N ALA A 183 -54.96 -27.82 5.49
CA ALA A 183 -53.55 -27.63 5.91
C ALA A 183 -53.44 -27.52 7.43
N LEU A 184 -52.29 -27.89 8.00
CA LEU A 184 -52.00 -27.82 9.42
C LEU A 184 -51.48 -26.42 9.82
N LYS A 185 -51.79 -25.96 11.02
CA LYS A 185 -51.23 -24.73 11.59
C LYS A 185 -49.72 -24.77 11.63
N ASN A 186 -49.14 -25.95 11.85
CA ASN A 186 -47.68 -26.12 11.86
C ASN A 186 -47.04 -25.85 10.50
N ASP A 187 -47.75 -26.04 9.40
CA ASP A 187 -47.25 -25.76 8.04
C ASP A 187 -47.13 -24.27 7.82
N ILE A 188 -48.08 -23.48 8.30
CA ILE A 188 -48.01 -22.01 8.29
C ILE A 188 -46.79 -21.54 9.08
N THR A 189 -46.61 -22.04 10.31
CA THR A 189 -45.49 -21.66 11.17
C THR A 189 -44.13 -21.93 10.52
N ARG A 190 -43.96 -23.04 9.79
CA ARG A 190 -42.75 -23.38 9.05
C ARG A 190 -42.44 -22.40 7.93
N TYR A 191 -43.45 -22.00 7.15
CA TYR A 191 -43.23 -21.02 6.09
C TYR A 191 -43.06 -19.61 6.61
N GLU A 192 -43.70 -19.24 7.70
CA GLU A 192 -43.42 -17.95 8.39
C GLU A 192 -42.00 -17.88 8.92
N LEU A 193 -41.47 -18.97 9.49
CA LEU A 193 -40.07 -19.08 9.90
C LEU A 193 -39.14 -18.93 8.69
N GLN A 194 -39.41 -19.61 7.58
CA GLN A 194 -38.65 -19.49 6.35
C GLN A 194 -38.66 -18.04 5.82
N LEU A 195 -39.82 -17.41 5.79
CA LEU A 195 -39.96 -16.01 5.37
C LEU A 195 -39.12 -15.07 6.23
N LYS A 196 -39.19 -15.24 7.57
CA LYS A 196 -38.37 -14.43 8.49
C LYS A 196 -36.86 -14.65 8.29
N SER A 197 -36.45 -15.86 8.00
CA SER A 197 -35.04 -16.19 7.67
C SER A 197 -34.60 -15.50 6.38
N LEU A 198 -35.43 -15.52 5.32
CA LEU A 198 -35.14 -14.82 4.06
C LEU A 198 -35.10 -13.29 4.23
N GLU A 199 -36.02 -12.71 4.99
CA GLU A 199 -36.06 -11.27 5.30
C GLU A 199 -34.80 -10.84 6.07
N LEU A 200 -34.36 -11.65 7.05
CA LEU A 200 -33.11 -11.38 7.80
C LEU A 200 -31.90 -11.44 6.87
N ALA A 201 -31.80 -12.46 6.02
CA ALA A 201 -30.70 -12.59 5.07
C ALA A 201 -30.66 -11.39 4.09
N LEU A 202 -31.81 -10.95 3.58
CA LEU A 202 -31.89 -9.76 2.73
C LEU A 202 -31.37 -8.51 3.46
N THR A 203 -31.78 -8.29 4.73
CA THR A 203 -31.31 -7.17 5.53
C THR A 203 -29.80 -7.20 5.71
N GLN A 204 -29.21 -8.37 5.96
CA GLN A 204 -27.75 -8.52 6.08
C GLN A 204 -27.02 -8.19 4.77
N ILE A 205 -27.58 -8.61 3.63
CA ILE A 205 -27.05 -8.30 2.29
C ILE A 205 -27.11 -6.79 2.02
N GLU A 206 -28.23 -6.15 2.29
CA GLU A 206 -28.42 -4.71 2.10
C GLU A 206 -27.45 -3.90 2.98
N ASN A 207 -27.25 -4.30 4.22
CA ASN A 207 -26.23 -3.70 5.09
C ASN A 207 -24.81 -3.91 4.53
N GLY A 208 -24.51 -5.09 3.98
CA GLY A 208 -23.24 -5.38 3.31
C GLY A 208 -22.98 -4.45 2.12
N ILE A 209 -24.00 -4.20 1.30
CA ILE A 209 -23.92 -3.25 0.18
C ILE A 209 -23.60 -1.84 0.67
N LEU A 210 -24.25 -1.38 1.75
CA LEU A 210 -23.98 -0.05 2.33
C LEU A 210 -22.54 0.08 2.85
N ILE A 211 -22.02 -0.96 3.51
CA ILE A 211 -20.64 -0.98 4.01
C ILE A 211 -19.64 -0.91 2.85
N LEU A 212 -19.83 -1.73 1.81
CA LEU A 212 -18.96 -1.74 0.62
C LEU A 212 -19.03 -0.42 -0.14
N ASN A 213 -20.23 0.16 -0.27
CA ASN A 213 -20.38 1.49 -0.88
C ASN A 213 -19.56 2.55 -0.14
N ASN A 214 -19.63 2.57 1.20
CA ASN A 214 -18.85 3.50 2.01
C ASN A 214 -17.33 3.29 1.84
N GLN A 215 -16.87 2.05 1.74
CA GLN A 215 -15.46 1.74 1.48
C GLN A 215 -15.01 2.24 0.11
N LEU A 216 -15.80 1.98 -0.95
CA LEU A 216 -15.49 2.46 -2.30
C LEU A 216 -15.47 3.98 -2.37
N VAL A 217 -16.51 4.65 -1.88
CA VAL A 217 -16.62 6.11 -1.84
C VAL A 217 -15.42 6.74 -1.12
N THR A 218 -14.97 6.13 -0.01
CA THR A 218 -13.82 6.61 0.76
C THR A 218 -12.50 6.47 -0.03
N VAL A 219 -12.27 5.33 -0.70
CA VAL A 219 -11.04 5.10 -1.48
C VAL A 219 -11.01 5.98 -2.73
N LEU A 220 -12.18 6.21 -3.36
CA LEU A 220 -12.33 7.03 -4.55
C LEU A 220 -12.35 8.53 -4.24
N GLY A 221 -12.45 8.92 -2.96
CA GLY A 221 -12.52 10.32 -2.54
C GLY A 221 -13.81 11.04 -2.96
N LEU A 222 -14.90 10.28 -3.10
CA LEU A 222 -16.22 10.80 -3.49
C LEU A 222 -16.99 11.32 -2.26
N PRO A 223 -18.03 12.17 -2.47
CA PRO A 223 -18.94 12.57 -1.38
C PRO A 223 -19.61 11.34 -0.74
N GLN A 224 -19.82 11.38 0.58
CA GLN A 224 -20.36 10.26 1.37
C GLN A 224 -21.78 9.85 0.94
N GLU A 225 -22.53 10.76 0.34
CA GLU A 225 -23.91 10.57 -0.13
C GLU A 225 -23.97 9.85 -1.50
N THR A 226 -22.80 9.57 -2.10
CA THR A 226 -22.74 8.90 -3.40
C THR A 226 -23.07 7.41 -3.25
N VAL A 227 -24.04 6.94 -4.03
CA VAL A 227 -24.38 5.52 -4.16
C VAL A 227 -23.86 5.01 -5.49
N ILE A 228 -22.92 4.07 -5.43
CA ILE A 228 -22.31 3.47 -6.60
C ILE A 228 -23.20 2.34 -7.13
N ASN A 229 -23.65 2.48 -8.37
CA ASN A 229 -24.33 1.40 -9.09
C ASN A 229 -23.32 0.66 -9.99
N VAL A 230 -23.29 -0.64 -9.83
CA VAL A 230 -22.40 -1.52 -10.58
C VAL A 230 -22.91 -1.66 -12.03
N ASP A 231 -22.02 -1.63 -13.02
CA ASP A 231 -22.36 -1.92 -14.38
C ASP A 231 -22.57 -3.43 -14.60
N THR A 232 -23.81 -3.85 -14.86
CA THR A 232 -24.19 -5.25 -15.04
C THR A 232 -23.73 -5.84 -16.37
N THR A 233 -23.23 -5.03 -17.32
CA THR A 233 -22.79 -5.50 -18.64
C THR A 233 -21.45 -6.27 -18.60
N LEU A 234 -20.72 -6.22 -17.48
CA LEU A 234 -19.43 -6.87 -17.31
C LEU A 234 -19.51 -8.42 -17.44
N LEU A 235 -20.60 -9.05 -17.01
CA LEU A 235 -20.77 -10.51 -17.12
C LEU A 235 -21.09 -10.97 -18.54
N GLY A 236 -21.54 -10.08 -19.41
CA GLY A 236 -21.87 -10.42 -20.81
C GLY A 236 -20.66 -10.70 -21.70
N ARG A 237 -19.43 -10.45 -21.19
CA ARG A 237 -18.18 -10.67 -21.89
C ARG A 237 -17.19 -11.44 -21.01
N LEU A 238 -17.42 -12.75 -20.87
CA LEU A 238 -16.44 -13.60 -20.19
C LEU A 238 -15.09 -13.52 -20.92
N PRO A 239 -13.99 -13.35 -20.19
CA PRO A 239 -12.66 -13.26 -20.78
C PRO A 239 -12.28 -14.58 -21.45
N LYS A 240 -11.53 -14.48 -22.56
CA LYS A 240 -10.96 -15.66 -23.20
C LYS A 240 -9.78 -16.18 -22.39
N LEU A 241 -9.66 -17.49 -22.32
CA LEU A 241 -8.50 -18.14 -21.74
C LEU A 241 -7.26 -17.89 -22.62
N SER A 242 -6.21 -17.34 -22.04
CA SER A 242 -4.88 -17.19 -22.66
C SER A 242 -3.91 -18.25 -22.09
N GLU A 243 -2.84 -18.52 -22.81
CA GLU A 243 -1.87 -19.55 -22.40
C GLU A 243 -1.10 -19.16 -21.12
N GLU A 244 -0.78 -20.15 -20.29
CA GLU A 244 0.00 -19.94 -19.05
C GLU A 244 1.35 -19.26 -19.32
N ALA A 245 2.03 -19.68 -20.42
CA ALA A 245 3.35 -19.16 -20.77
C ALA A 245 3.37 -17.64 -20.92
N LEU A 246 2.32 -17.06 -21.51
CA LEU A 246 2.19 -15.61 -21.67
C LEU A 246 2.13 -14.87 -20.33
N TRP A 247 1.42 -15.43 -19.36
CA TRP A 247 1.33 -14.86 -18.01
C TRP A 247 2.65 -14.96 -17.25
N GLN A 248 3.38 -16.07 -17.42
CA GLN A 248 4.71 -16.24 -16.82
C GLN A 248 5.71 -15.22 -17.40
N GLU A 249 5.72 -15.02 -18.70
CA GLU A 249 6.57 -14.03 -19.37
C GLU A 249 6.20 -12.60 -18.91
N THR A 250 4.92 -12.28 -18.89
CA THR A 250 4.44 -10.96 -18.43
C THR A 250 4.89 -10.69 -17.00
N ALA A 251 4.81 -11.67 -16.10
CA ALA A 251 5.23 -11.51 -14.72
C ALA A 251 6.73 -11.23 -14.57
N VAL A 252 7.58 -11.90 -15.35
CA VAL A 252 9.03 -11.66 -15.35
C VAL A 252 9.36 -10.22 -15.79
N LEU A 253 8.62 -9.69 -16.76
CA LEU A 253 8.86 -8.35 -17.32
C LEU A 253 8.23 -7.23 -16.49
N SER A 254 6.99 -7.42 -16.01
CA SER A 254 6.16 -6.36 -15.47
C SER A 254 6.08 -6.33 -13.95
N SER A 255 6.45 -7.42 -13.23
CA SER A 255 6.33 -7.47 -11.78
C SER A 255 7.18 -6.40 -11.09
N PRO A 256 6.57 -5.43 -10.37
CA PRO A 256 7.32 -4.41 -9.64
C PRO A 256 8.25 -5.02 -8.59
N VAL A 257 7.86 -6.14 -7.97
CA VAL A 257 8.64 -6.82 -6.92
C VAL A 257 9.95 -7.39 -7.47
N LEU A 258 9.92 -8.00 -8.68
CA LEU A 258 11.13 -8.49 -9.35
C LEU A 258 12.02 -7.32 -9.80
N GLN A 259 11.46 -6.23 -10.29
CA GLN A 259 12.21 -5.03 -10.65
C GLN A 259 12.89 -4.40 -9.42
N GLN A 260 12.19 -4.29 -8.29
CA GLN A 260 12.74 -3.83 -7.03
C GLN A 260 13.93 -4.68 -6.57
N MET A 261 13.84 -6.01 -6.70
CA MET A 261 14.93 -6.90 -6.30
C MET A 261 16.20 -6.66 -7.12
N LYS A 262 16.06 -6.45 -8.44
CA LYS A 262 17.20 -6.08 -9.32
C LYS A 262 17.87 -4.77 -8.89
N LEU A 263 17.08 -3.77 -8.44
CA LEU A 263 17.63 -2.52 -7.91
C LEU A 263 18.32 -2.73 -6.55
N ASN A 264 17.77 -3.58 -5.69
CA ASN A 264 18.37 -3.91 -4.39
C ASN A 264 19.74 -4.64 -4.55
N ILE A 265 19.89 -5.50 -5.56
CA ILE A 265 21.18 -6.10 -5.90
C ILE A 265 22.19 -5.01 -6.28
N LYS A 266 21.81 -4.09 -7.18
CA LYS A 266 22.68 -2.96 -7.57
C LYS A 266 23.06 -2.09 -6.38
N GLN A 267 22.11 -1.84 -5.45
CA GLN A 267 22.39 -1.10 -4.23
C GLN A 267 23.42 -1.82 -3.35
N SER A 268 23.33 -3.15 -3.23
CA SER A 268 24.29 -3.96 -2.49
C SER A 268 25.68 -3.92 -3.15
N GLU A 269 25.78 -3.90 -4.47
CA GLU A 269 27.04 -3.74 -5.21
C GLU A 269 27.69 -2.36 -4.95
N TYR A 270 26.88 -1.29 -4.90
CA TYR A 270 27.42 0.03 -4.55
C TYR A 270 27.86 0.09 -3.09
N ASN A 271 27.19 -0.59 -2.16
CA ASN A 271 27.64 -0.72 -0.77
C ASN A 271 28.99 -1.49 -0.69
N GLU A 272 29.19 -2.50 -1.52
CA GLU A 272 30.50 -3.17 -1.63
C GLU A 272 31.58 -2.23 -2.15
N ARG A 273 31.25 -1.37 -3.14
CA ARG A 273 32.17 -0.33 -3.63
C ARG A 273 32.55 0.69 -2.55
N ILE A 274 31.55 1.12 -1.74
CA ILE A 274 31.81 2.01 -0.59
C ILE A 274 32.76 1.36 0.42
N ALA A 275 32.54 0.08 0.75
CA ALA A 275 33.42 -0.66 1.64
C ALA A 275 34.86 -0.79 1.08
N LYS A 276 35.02 -0.95 -0.23
CA LYS A 276 36.31 -0.95 -0.90
C LYS A 276 36.98 0.42 -0.92
N ALA A 277 36.19 1.51 -1.02
CA ALA A 277 36.69 2.88 -1.03
C ALA A 277 37.44 3.27 0.25
N GLU A 278 37.12 2.63 1.39
CA GLU A 278 37.85 2.84 2.66
C GLU A 278 39.33 2.49 2.57
N ARG A 279 39.76 1.71 1.59
CA ARG A 279 41.19 1.37 1.32
C ARG A 279 41.89 2.36 0.44
N LEU A 280 41.20 3.38 -0.05
CA LEU A 280 41.76 4.35 -0.98
C LEU A 280 41.98 5.69 -0.27
N PRO A 281 42.96 6.50 -0.71
CA PRO A 281 43.14 7.83 -0.16
C PRO A 281 41.97 8.73 -0.48
N SER A 282 41.72 9.72 0.38
CA SER A 282 40.83 10.83 0.07
C SER A 282 41.68 12.08 -0.23
N ILE A 283 41.25 12.87 -1.21
CA ILE A 283 41.89 14.12 -1.65
C ILE A 283 40.86 15.22 -1.48
N ALA A 284 41.24 16.29 -0.76
CA ALA A 284 40.41 17.45 -0.56
C ALA A 284 41.21 18.75 -0.86
N LEU A 285 40.53 19.73 -1.44
CA LEU A 285 40.96 21.10 -1.46
C LEU A 285 40.48 21.77 -0.19
N PHE A 286 41.29 22.65 0.37
CA PHE A 286 40.90 23.49 1.47
C PHE A 286 41.44 24.90 1.30
N ALA A 287 40.73 25.89 1.78
CA ALA A 287 41.12 27.29 1.82
C ALA A 287 40.55 27.93 3.09
N GLY A 288 41.23 28.91 3.61
CA GLY A 288 40.72 29.63 4.78
C GLY A 288 41.37 31.01 4.93
N ASP A 289 40.68 31.84 5.69
CA ASP A 289 41.17 33.12 6.21
C ASP A 289 40.88 33.15 7.71
N LYS A 290 41.91 33.40 8.51
CA LYS A 290 41.86 33.42 9.97
C LYS A 290 42.39 34.73 10.53
N LEU A 291 41.67 35.25 11.51
CA LEU A 291 42.05 36.36 12.32
C LEU A 291 42.08 35.93 13.78
N ASP A 292 43.29 35.68 14.30
CA ASP A 292 43.53 35.19 15.65
C ASP A 292 44.22 36.24 16.50
N GLY A 293 43.81 36.39 17.77
CA GLY A 293 44.46 37.23 18.73
C GLY A 293 44.15 36.84 20.19
N PRO A 294 45.09 37.04 21.08
CA PRO A 294 46.51 37.45 20.91
C PRO A 294 47.37 36.32 20.32
N ILE A 295 48.58 36.67 19.87
CA ILE A 295 49.58 35.70 19.40
C ILE A 295 50.22 35.04 20.62
N THR A 296 49.85 33.78 20.91
CA THR A 296 50.28 33.06 22.13
C THR A 296 51.46 32.09 21.91
N ILE A 297 52.00 32.02 20.68
CA ILE A 297 53.12 31.13 20.35
C ILE A 297 54.44 31.65 20.98
N GLU A 298 54.54 32.97 21.22
CA GLU A 298 55.69 33.59 21.88
C GLU A 298 55.39 33.85 23.34
N VAL A 299 56.44 33.83 24.17
CA VAL A 299 56.39 34.20 25.60
C VAL A 299 57.37 35.31 25.88
N PRO A 300 56.89 36.47 26.32
CA PRO A 300 55.47 36.83 26.59
C PRO A 300 54.65 36.97 25.31
N PRO A 301 53.36 36.66 25.38
CA PRO A 301 52.44 36.71 24.22
C PRO A 301 52.36 38.16 23.64
N ILE A 302 52.24 38.21 22.32
CA ILE A 302 52.09 39.48 21.61
C ILE A 302 50.59 39.85 21.56
N ASN A 303 50.22 40.96 22.19
CA ASN A 303 48.85 41.49 22.17
C ASN A 303 48.54 42.19 20.85
N LYS A 304 48.45 41.37 19.77
CA LYS A 304 48.07 41.78 18.41
C LYS A 304 47.21 40.69 17.75
N ASN A 305 46.42 41.12 16.80
CA ASN A 305 45.71 40.17 15.91
C ASN A 305 46.61 39.78 14.73
N LEU A 306 46.62 38.50 14.38
CA LEU A 306 47.27 37.95 13.20
C LEU A 306 46.20 37.54 12.20
N ASN A 307 46.18 38.14 11.01
CA ASN A 307 45.37 37.71 9.91
C ASN A 307 46.25 37.00 8.87
N TYR A 308 45.79 35.82 8.46
CA TYR A 308 46.46 35.08 7.41
C TYR A 308 45.46 34.21 6.65
N TRP A 309 45.71 34.06 5.36
CA TRP A 309 44.93 33.17 4.51
C TRP A 309 45.81 32.02 3.98
N TYR A 310 45.16 30.94 3.63
CA TYR A 310 45.82 29.78 3.06
C TYR A 310 44.92 29.06 2.05
N ILE A 311 45.55 28.38 1.09
CA ILE A 311 44.92 27.45 0.16
C ILE A 311 45.83 26.24 0.01
N GLY A 312 45.23 25.05 -0.04
CA GLY A 312 46.02 23.84 -0.11
C GLY A 312 45.25 22.62 -0.62
N VAL A 313 46.00 21.55 -0.84
CA VAL A 313 45.50 20.22 -1.17
C VAL A 313 45.94 19.28 -0.06
N GLY A 314 44.97 18.58 0.51
CA GLY A 314 45.24 17.55 1.53
C GLY A 314 44.97 16.14 0.97
N VAL A 315 45.88 15.23 1.25
CA VAL A 315 45.72 13.81 1.00
C VAL A 315 45.65 13.09 2.34
N LYS A 316 44.53 12.40 2.60
CA LYS A 316 44.37 11.61 3.82
C LYS A 316 44.24 10.14 3.45
N PHE A 317 45.10 9.32 4.05
CA PHE A 317 45.10 7.89 3.89
C PHE A 317 45.13 7.21 5.26
N ASP A 318 44.11 6.41 5.55
CA ASP A 318 44.04 5.60 6.78
C ASP A 318 44.70 4.23 6.55
N ILE A 319 45.97 4.10 6.98
CA ILE A 319 46.75 2.86 6.83
C ILE A 319 46.06 1.70 7.59
N ALA A 320 45.42 1.97 8.74
CA ALA A 320 44.73 0.93 9.52
C ALA A 320 43.53 0.35 8.76
N SER A 321 42.88 1.15 7.91
CA SER A 321 41.78 0.70 7.08
C SER A 321 42.20 -0.41 6.12
N THR A 322 43.42 -0.43 5.64
CA THR A 322 43.96 -1.46 4.75
C THR A 322 43.87 -2.85 5.37
N PHE A 323 44.15 -2.94 6.68
CA PHE A 323 44.08 -4.21 7.42
C PHE A 323 42.68 -4.53 7.96
N LYS A 324 41.92 -3.51 8.38
CA LYS A 324 40.62 -3.67 9.01
C LYS A 324 39.45 -3.87 8.02
N SER A 325 39.50 -3.23 6.84
CA SER A 325 38.39 -3.25 5.88
C SER A 325 38.13 -4.61 5.22
N GLY A 326 39.06 -5.57 5.29
CA GLY A 326 38.89 -6.90 4.69
C GLY A 326 37.63 -7.61 5.16
N LYS A 327 37.31 -7.53 6.45
CA LYS A 327 36.09 -8.12 7.02
C LYS A 327 34.84 -7.37 6.57
N LYS A 328 34.88 -6.04 6.48
CA LYS A 328 33.78 -5.20 5.98
C LYS A 328 33.46 -5.50 4.51
N ILE A 329 34.50 -5.60 3.67
CA ILE A 329 34.36 -5.94 2.24
C ILE A 329 33.76 -7.34 2.10
N ARG A 330 34.21 -8.32 2.90
CA ARG A 330 33.65 -9.66 2.89
C ARG A 330 32.18 -9.67 3.31
N LEU A 331 31.81 -8.90 4.36
CA LEU A 331 30.44 -8.73 4.81
C LEU A 331 29.56 -8.16 3.70
N ALA A 332 30.00 -7.06 3.06
CA ALA A 332 29.28 -6.43 1.95
C ALA A 332 29.10 -7.40 0.76
N ARG A 333 30.13 -8.17 0.40
CA ARG A 333 30.06 -9.20 -0.65
C ARG A 333 29.06 -10.31 -0.31
N LEU A 334 29.05 -10.80 0.93
CA LEU A 334 28.06 -11.79 1.38
C LEU A 334 26.64 -11.21 1.34
N SER A 335 26.47 -9.92 1.64
CA SER A 335 25.17 -9.24 1.50
C SER A 335 24.72 -9.20 0.02
N THR A 336 25.63 -8.93 -0.93
CA THR A 336 25.33 -8.97 -2.37
C THR A 336 24.94 -10.38 -2.82
N GLN A 337 25.71 -11.41 -2.41
CA GLN A 337 25.38 -12.79 -2.72
C GLN A 337 24.00 -13.19 -2.17
N ARG A 338 23.71 -12.82 -0.90
CA ARG A 338 22.40 -13.07 -0.32
C ARG A 338 21.27 -12.37 -1.09
N ALA A 339 21.50 -11.15 -1.60
CA ALA A 339 20.53 -10.45 -2.42
C ALA A 339 20.29 -11.16 -3.76
N GLN A 340 21.34 -11.73 -4.38
CA GLN A 340 21.23 -12.51 -5.61
C GLN A 340 20.46 -13.82 -5.39
N GLU A 341 20.73 -14.56 -4.32
CA GLU A 341 19.95 -15.76 -3.96
C GLU A 341 18.49 -15.43 -3.67
N ASN A 342 18.24 -14.30 -3.01
CA ASN A 342 16.87 -13.83 -2.75
C ASN A 342 16.13 -13.48 -4.05
N ASP A 343 16.82 -12.97 -5.08
CA ASP A 343 16.22 -12.73 -6.40
C ASP A 343 15.76 -14.05 -7.06
N LEU A 344 16.59 -15.08 -7.01
CA LEU A 344 16.26 -16.41 -7.54
C LEU A 344 15.04 -17.00 -6.80
N LEU A 345 15.04 -16.97 -5.48
CA LEU A 345 13.91 -17.42 -4.66
C LEU A 345 12.63 -16.64 -4.99
N LEU A 346 12.73 -15.33 -5.17
CA LEU A 346 11.59 -14.49 -5.50
C LEU A 346 11.03 -14.81 -6.89
N GLN A 347 11.88 -15.08 -7.87
CA GLN A 347 11.46 -15.51 -9.20
C GLN A 347 10.73 -16.86 -9.15
N GLU A 348 11.19 -17.81 -8.34
CA GLU A 348 10.51 -19.10 -8.12
C GLU A 348 9.13 -18.91 -7.48
N ASN A 349 9.04 -18.03 -6.47
CA ASN A 349 7.78 -17.71 -5.79
C ASN A 349 6.78 -17.07 -6.76
N VAL A 350 7.20 -16.06 -7.53
CA VAL A 350 6.34 -15.39 -8.52
C VAL A 350 5.84 -16.38 -9.56
N ARG A 351 6.72 -17.27 -10.09
CA ARG A 351 6.30 -18.31 -11.03
C ARG A 351 5.25 -19.24 -10.44
N THR A 352 5.44 -19.65 -9.19
CA THR A 352 4.51 -20.53 -8.48
C THR A 352 3.17 -19.84 -8.23
N GLU A 353 3.20 -18.56 -7.83
CA GLU A 353 1.98 -17.76 -7.61
C GLU A 353 1.20 -17.52 -8.91
N VAL A 354 1.88 -17.20 -10.02
CA VAL A 354 1.26 -17.04 -11.34
C VAL A 354 0.60 -18.33 -11.79
N LYS A 355 1.30 -19.48 -11.64
CA LYS A 355 0.75 -20.79 -11.96
C LYS A 355 -0.49 -21.11 -11.11
N ALA A 356 -0.43 -20.86 -9.81
CA ALA A 356 -1.56 -21.08 -8.92
C ALA A 356 -2.77 -20.17 -9.27
N ALA A 357 -2.52 -18.90 -9.60
CA ALA A 357 -3.56 -17.98 -10.02
C ALA A 357 -4.17 -18.39 -11.37
N TYR A 358 -3.35 -18.87 -12.32
CA TYR A 358 -3.80 -19.38 -13.60
C TYR A 358 -4.68 -20.62 -13.45
N ILE A 359 -4.26 -21.59 -12.62
CA ILE A 359 -5.07 -22.81 -12.36
C ILE A 359 -6.42 -22.42 -11.76
N ARG A 360 -6.45 -21.49 -10.78
CA ARG A 360 -7.71 -21.03 -10.16
C ARG A 360 -8.60 -20.28 -11.16
N PHE A 361 -8.03 -19.55 -12.08
CA PHE A 361 -8.76 -18.88 -13.14
C PHE A 361 -9.44 -19.91 -14.08
N HIS A 362 -8.72 -20.98 -14.45
CA HIS A 362 -9.28 -22.09 -15.23
C HIS A 362 -10.37 -22.86 -14.48
N GLU A 363 -10.13 -23.17 -13.21
CA GLU A 363 -11.09 -23.87 -12.34
C GLU A 363 -12.42 -23.10 -12.22
N ALA A 364 -12.34 -21.74 -12.19
CA ALA A 364 -13.53 -20.91 -12.08
C ALA A 364 -14.52 -21.11 -13.23
N PHE A 365 -14.06 -21.42 -14.45
CA PHE A 365 -14.96 -21.76 -15.58
C PHE A 365 -15.65 -23.09 -15.37
N THR A 366 -14.91 -24.12 -14.95
CA THR A 366 -15.49 -25.44 -14.66
C THR A 366 -16.53 -25.37 -13.54
N ILE A 367 -16.27 -24.55 -12.50
CA ILE A 367 -17.22 -24.31 -11.42
C ILE A 367 -18.47 -23.62 -11.98
N CYS A 368 -18.32 -22.60 -12.85
CA CYS A 368 -19.46 -21.88 -13.43
C CYS A 368 -20.34 -22.82 -14.25
N ASP A 369 -19.78 -23.62 -15.15
CA ASP A 369 -20.51 -24.60 -15.96
C ASP A 369 -21.23 -25.62 -15.08
N THR A 370 -20.60 -26.06 -13.99
CA THR A 370 -21.21 -26.99 -13.02
C THR A 370 -22.39 -26.37 -12.30
N GLN A 371 -22.26 -25.08 -11.86
CA GLN A 371 -23.33 -24.36 -11.17
C GLN A 371 -24.51 -24.04 -12.11
N GLU A 372 -24.25 -23.76 -13.38
CA GLU A 372 -25.29 -23.57 -14.39
C GLU A 372 -26.14 -24.84 -14.55
N LYS A 373 -25.49 -26.00 -14.66
CA LYS A 373 -26.18 -27.27 -14.73
C LYS A 373 -26.92 -27.61 -13.42
N SER A 374 -26.35 -27.29 -12.27
CA SER A 374 -26.97 -27.46 -10.96
C SER A 374 -28.26 -26.64 -10.83
N LEU A 375 -28.22 -25.37 -11.31
CA LEU A 375 -29.43 -24.52 -11.32
C LEU A 375 -30.53 -25.11 -12.24
N GLU A 376 -30.17 -25.57 -13.44
CA GLU A 376 -31.12 -26.21 -14.37
C GLU A 376 -31.84 -27.38 -13.68
N LEU A 377 -31.07 -28.28 -13.04
CA LEU A 377 -31.62 -29.45 -12.36
C LEU A 377 -32.46 -29.08 -11.14
N ALA A 378 -32.02 -28.10 -10.34
CA ALA A 378 -32.78 -27.63 -9.18
C ALA A 378 -34.08 -26.94 -9.58
N ALA A 379 -34.06 -26.15 -10.68
CA ALA A 379 -35.27 -25.53 -11.22
C ALA A 379 -36.27 -26.55 -11.76
N GLN A 380 -35.81 -27.60 -12.44
CA GLN A 380 -36.64 -28.71 -12.89
C GLN A 380 -37.29 -29.44 -11.69
N ASN A 381 -36.49 -29.79 -10.67
CA ASN A 381 -37.00 -30.45 -9.46
C ASN A 381 -38.03 -29.56 -8.75
N TYR A 382 -37.77 -28.28 -8.58
CA TYR A 382 -38.72 -27.33 -8.00
C TYR A 382 -40.06 -27.32 -8.77
N SER A 383 -40.00 -27.27 -10.09
CA SER A 383 -41.20 -27.25 -10.93
C SER A 383 -42.04 -28.53 -10.76
N VAL A 384 -41.40 -29.70 -10.73
CA VAL A 384 -42.07 -30.98 -10.52
C VAL A 384 -42.72 -31.07 -9.12
N VAL A 385 -41.95 -30.71 -8.08
CA VAL A 385 -42.46 -30.75 -6.69
C VAL A 385 -43.59 -29.75 -6.48
N ASN A 386 -43.46 -28.52 -7.04
CA ASN A 386 -44.51 -27.51 -6.99
C ASN A 386 -45.84 -28.00 -7.65
N ASN A 387 -45.75 -28.59 -8.84
CA ASN A 387 -46.93 -29.16 -9.51
C ASN A 387 -47.56 -30.29 -8.71
N ARG A 388 -46.77 -31.17 -8.09
CA ARG A 388 -47.27 -32.23 -7.21
C ARG A 388 -47.91 -31.67 -5.96
N TYR A 389 -47.30 -30.63 -5.34
CA TYR A 389 -47.85 -29.96 -4.17
C TYR A 389 -49.21 -29.28 -4.46
N LEU A 390 -49.33 -28.60 -5.61
CA LEU A 390 -50.61 -27.98 -6.04
C LEU A 390 -51.71 -28.98 -6.25
N ASN A 391 -51.40 -30.25 -6.55
CA ASN A 391 -52.34 -31.34 -6.70
C ASN A 391 -52.43 -32.25 -5.45
N ASP A 392 -51.94 -31.80 -4.29
CA ASP A 392 -51.93 -32.51 -3.01
C ASP A 392 -51.18 -33.87 -3.05
N LEU A 393 -50.21 -34.02 -3.98
CA LEU A 393 -49.40 -35.23 -4.19
C LEU A 393 -47.98 -35.13 -3.62
N ALA A 394 -47.63 -34.05 -2.94
CA ALA A 394 -46.35 -33.85 -2.27
C ALA A 394 -46.54 -33.14 -0.92
N LEU A 395 -45.65 -33.43 0.01
CA LEU A 395 -45.64 -32.77 1.32
C LEU A 395 -45.10 -31.37 1.22
N ILE A 396 -45.49 -30.52 2.15
CA ILE A 396 -44.99 -29.15 2.27
C ILE A 396 -43.50 -29.12 2.56
N THR A 397 -42.94 -30.12 3.23
CA THR A 397 -41.52 -30.32 3.47
C THR A 397 -40.75 -30.52 2.16
N ASP A 398 -41.29 -31.31 1.25
CA ASP A 398 -40.68 -31.57 -0.07
C ASP A 398 -40.60 -30.25 -0.88
N MET A 399 -41.66 -29.44 -0.78
CA MET A 399 -41.69 -28.13 -1.44
C MET A 399 -40.67 -27.15 -0.86
N LEU A 400 -40.50 -27.10 0.48
CA LEU A 400 -39.46 -26.30 1.15
C LEU A 400 -38.06 -26.74 0.72
N ASP A 401 -37.78 -28.03 0.69
CA ASP A 401 -36.49 -28.58 0.29
C ASP A 401 -36.17 -28.25 -1.17
N ALA A 402 -37.15 -28.41 -2.06
CA ALA A 402 -36.98 -28.06 -3.47
C ALA A 402 -36.76 -26.53 -3.67
N SER A 403 -37.48 -25.70 -2.92
CA SER A 403 -37.32 -24.24 -2.94
C SER A 403 -35.97 -23.82 -2.44
N ASN A 404 -35.51 -24.37 -1.32
CA ASN A 404 -34.20 -24.11 -0.77
C ASN A 404 -33.05 -24.56 -1.69
N SER A 405 -33.20 -25.72 -2.32
CA SER A 405 -32.24 -26.26 -3.29
C SER A 405 -32.10 -25.32 -4.50
N LYS A 406 -33.24 -24.82 -5.04
CA LYS A 406 -33.25 -23.87 -6.14
C LYS A 406 -32.62 -22.54 -5.74
N LEU A 407 -32.99 -21.98 -4.59
CA LEU A 407 -32.38 -20.74 -4.06
C LEU A 407 -30.84 -20.86 -3.93
N ASN A 408 -30.39 -21.97 -3.34
CA ASN A 408 -28.95 -22.21 -3.20
C ASN A 408 -28.26 -22.31 -4.56
N ALA A 409 -28.83 -22.98 -5.54
CA ALA A 409 -28.27 -23.09 -6.88
C ALA A 409 -28.21 -21.70 -7.60
N GLU A 410 -29.24 -20.86 -7.47
CA GLU A 410 -29.27 -19.49 -7.98
C GLU A 410 -28.13 -18.64 -7.38
N LEU A 411 -27.97 -18.71 -6.07
CA LEU A 411 -26.90 -17.97 -5.36
C LEU A 411 -25.50 -18.46 -5.76
N GLN A 412 -25.31 -19.77 -5.90
CA GLN A 412 -24.01 -20.35 -6.28
C GLN A 412 -23.63 -20.01 -7.72
N LEU A 413 -24.57 -19.97 -8.66
CA LEU A 413 -24.29 -19.55 -10.03
C LEU A 413 -23.82 -18.11 -10.09
N VAL A 414 -24.50 -17.18 -9.41
CA VAL A 414 -24.06 -15.77 -9.31
C VAL A 414 -22.65 -15.67 -8.77
N ASN A 415 -22.36 -16.41 -7.69
CA ASN A 415 -21.02 -16.44 -7.10
C ASN A 415 -19.96 -16.96 -8.08
N ALA A 416 -20.27 -18.02 -8.84
CA ALA A 416 -19.37 -18.64 -9.79
C ALA A 416 -19.03 -17.70 -10.97
N GLN A 417 -20.03 -17.01 -11.52
CA GLN A 417 -19.82 -16.05 -12.62
C GLN A 417 -18.90 -14.90 -12.20
N ILE A 418 -19.11 -14.34 -11.01
CA ILE A 418 -18.29 -13.25 -10.48
C ILE A 418 -16.87 -13.74 -10.16
N ASN A 419 -16.74 -14.99 -9.70
CA ASN A 419 -15.45 -15.58 -9.38
C ASN A 419 -14.52 -15.72 -10.59
N ILE A 420 -15.05 -15.89 -11.81
CA ILE A 420 -14.26 -15.86 -13.04
C ILE A 420 -13.55 -14.50 -13.18
N LEU A 421 -14.29 -13.40 -13.05
CA LEU A 421 -13.72 -12.05 -13.16
C LEU A 421 -12.72 -11.77 -12.05
N PHE A 422 -13.06 -12.15 -10.81
CA PHE A 422 -12.14 -11.97 -9.67
C PHE A 422 -10.80 -12.70 -9.90
N ASN A 423 -10.83 -13.95 -10.35
CA ASN A 423 -9.60 -14.71 -10.62
C ASN A 423 -8.81 -14.15 -11.81
N LEU A 424 -9.48 -13.59 -12.84
CA LEU A 424 -8.78 -12.87 -13.91
C LEU A 424 -8.00 -11.67 -13.37
N TYR A 425 -8.65 -10.81 -12.56
CA TYR A 425 -7.97 -9.64 -12.00
C TYR A 425 -6.89 -10.02 -11.01
N LYS A 426 -7.07 -11.11 -10.27
CA LYS A 426 -6.04 -11.68 -9.41
C LYS A 426 -4.84 -12.16 -10.21
N LEU A 427 -5.05 -12.83 -11.34
CA LEU A 427 -3.99 -13.26 -12.25
C LEU A 427 -3.25 -12.06 -12.84
N LYS A 428 -3.97 -11.01 -13.30
CA LYS A 428 -3.39 -9.75 -13.76
C LYS A 428 -2.50 -9.09 -12.70
N LYS A 429 -2.98 -9.03 -11.45
CA LYS A 429 -2.21 -8.48 -10.33
C LYS A 429 -0.95 -9.29 -10.07
N THR A 430 -1.07 -10.63 -10.03
CA THR A 430 0.07 -11.53 -9.79
C THR A 430 1.10 -11.44 -10.90
N ALA A 431 0.66 -11.23 -12.13
CA ALA A 431 1.53 -10.97 -13.28
C ALA A 431 2.08 -9.52 -13.34
N GLY A 432 1.66 -8.62 -12.43
CA GLY A 432 2.15 -7.25 -12.38
C GLY A 432 1.62 -6.33 -13.48
N CYS A 433 0.46 -6.63 -14.06
CA CYS A 433 -0.13 -5.88 -15.18
C CYS A 433 -1.57 -5.39 -14.90
N LEU A 434 -1.88 -5.05 -13.65
CA LEU A 434 -3.19 -4.54 -13.25
C LEU A 434 -3.29 -3.00 -13.28
#